data_e784a46dd95238397d597a4f728b60b8
#
_entry.id   e784a46dd95238397d597a4f728b60b8
#
_cell.length_a   1.000
_cell.length_b   1.000
_cell.length_c   1.000
_cell.angle_alpha   90.00
_cell.angle_beta   90.00
_cell.angle_gamma   90.00
#
_symmetry.space_group_name_H-M   'P 1'
#
loop_
_entity.id
_entity.type
_entity.pdbx_description
1 polymer ?
#
loop_
_entity_poly.entity_id
_entity_poly.type
_entity_poly.pdbx_seq_one_letter_code
_entity_poly.pdbx_strand_id
1 'polypeptide(L)'
;MPSPDRFIASCGSWDDFSDRAKKLSNAEKGIAFERLTQIYLETAPEYRTKLQNVWLLSDIPAEIRKRLNLPGPRDEGIDLIARTRQGKYWAIQAKFRSERDKPLSRRALGTFTSLAFNTCSDIALAVVAHTGSKPVSKRHLMRDTVEIGLDRWQSLNHEAWTLIVERLRGSNGTSEAQNPETAPEGRNRRRRTSFPPR
;
A
#
# COMPACT_ATOMS: atom_id res chain seq x y z
N MET A 1 17.16 3.06 -5.81
CA MET A 1 16.37 4.07 -5.02
C MET A 1 16.44 3.70 -3.54
N PRO A 2 16.45 4.66 -2.59
CA PRO A 2 16.16 4.36 -1.19
C PRO A 2 14.79 3.69 -1.11
N SER A 3 14.50 2.97 -0.01
CA SER A 3 13.17 2.36 0.15
C SER A 3 12.07 3.40 -0.03
N PRO A 4 10.87 3.02 -0.52
CA PRO A 4 9.76 3.96 -0.70
C PRO A 4 9.46 4.77 0.57
N ASP A 5 9.54 4.12 1.73
CA ASP A 5 9.31 4.74 3.03
C ASP A 5 10.32 5.85 3.33
N ARG A 6 11.63 5.58 3.10
CA ARG A 6 12.68 6.59 3.27
C ARG A 6 12.55 7.74 2.29
N PHE A 7 12.16 7.44 1.06
CA PHE A 7 11.93 8.47 0.05
C PHE A 7 10.79 9.39 0.47
N ILE A 8 9.62 8.86 0.81
CA ILE A 8 8.45 9.64 1.26
C ILE A 8 8.78 10.43 2.54
N ALA A 9 9.40 9.77 3.54
CA ALA A 9 9.75 10.41 4.80
C ALA A 9 10.78 11.53 4.67
N SER A 10 11.55 11.56 3.59
CA SER A 10 12.52 12.63 3.30
C SER A 10 11.91 13.83 2.56
N CYS A 11 10.63 13.76 2.19
CA CYS A 11 9.90 14.85 1.54
C CYS A 11 9.15 15.66 2.59
N GLY A 12 9.12 17.00 2.42
CA GLY A 12 8.44 17.91 3.34
C GLY A 12 6.99 18.21 2.99
N SER A 13 6.56 17.85 1.78
CA SER A 13 5.21 18.11 1.26
C SER A 13 4.92 17.26 0.02
N TRP A 14 3.67 17.34 -0.44
CA TRP A 14 3.29 16.76 -1.74
C TRP A 14 4.11 17.34 -2.90
N ASP A 15 4.34 18.65 -2.93
CA ASP A 15 5.09 19.30 -4.01
C ASP A 15 6.53 18.82 -4.04
N ASP A 16 7.18 18.75 -2.87
CA ASP A 16 8.55 18.18 -2.77
C ASP A 16 8.58 16.71 -3.21
N PHE A 17 7.64 15.88 -2.76
CA PHE A 17 7.51 14.51 -3.22
C PHE A 17 7.36 14.43 -4.74
N SER A 18 6.44 15.22 -5.29
CA SER A 18 6.13 15.24 -6.71
C SER A 18 7.34 15.66 -7.57
N ASP A 19 8.07 16.70 -7.14
CA ASP A 19 9.24 17.19 -7.88
C ASP A 19 10.42 16.22 -7.82
N ARG A 20 10.63 15.61 -6.67
CA ARG A 20 11.69 14.60 -6.51
C ARG A 20 11.34 13.31 -7.22
N ALA A 21 10.08 12.91 -7.23
CA ALA A 21 9.62 11.73 -7.98
C ALA A 21 9.84 11.85 -9.49
N LYS A 22 9.85 13.05 -10.07
CA LYS A 22 10.18 13.27 -11.49
C LYS A 22 11.56 12.72 -11.88
N LYS A 23 12.49 12.66 -10.94
CA LYS A 23 13.87 12.17 -11.12
C LYS A 23 14.01 10.64 -11.04
N LEU A 24 12.97 9.95 -10.60
CA LEU A 24 12.93 8.50 -10.48
C LEU A 24 12.57 7.84 -11.82
N SER A 25 12.92 6.56 -11.96
CA SER A 25 12.42 5.73 -13.06
C SER A 25 10.90 5.54 -12.96
N ASN A 26 10.26 5.11 -14.04
CA ASN A 26 8.81 4.90 -14.04
C ASN A 26 8.37 3.82 -13.02
N ALA A 27 9.15 2.76 -12.86
CA ALA A 27 8.88 1.72 -11.87
C ALA A 27 8.98 2.28 -10.44
N GLU A 28 10.05 3.03 -10.13
CA GLU A 28 10.26 3.62 -8.81
C GLU A 28 9.17 4.65 -8.46
N LYS A 29 8.72 5.46 -9.45
CA LYS A 29 7.57 6.37 -9.28
C LYS A 29 6.30 5.60 -8.89
N GLY A 30 6.03 4.50 -9.58
CA GLY A 30 4.88 3.63 -9.31
C GLY A 30 4.92 3.15 -7.88
N ILE A 31 5.99 2.46 -7.48
CA ILE A 31 6.18 1.89 -6.15
C ILE A 31 6.07 2.97 -5.04
N ALA A 32 6.71 4.13 -5.26
CA ALA A 32 6.62 5.23 -4.27
C ALA A 32 5.20 5.77 -4.14
N PHE A 33 4.46 5.87 -5.24
CA PHE A 33 3.10 6.39 -5.23
C PHE A 33 2.07 5.38 -4.69
N GLU A 34 2.24 4.09 -4.97
CA GLU A 34 1.47 3.01 -4.34
C GLU A 34 1.62 3.05 -2.82
N ARG A 35 2.86 3.16 -2.34
CA ARG A 35 3.14 3.27 -0.91
C ARG A 35 2.57 4.54 -0.29
N LEU A 36 2.72 5.71 -0.94
CA LEU A 36 2.10 6.95 -0.50
C LEU A 36 0.56 6.83 -0.44
N THR A 37 -0.05 6.21 -1.44
CA THR A 37 -1.50 5.96 -1.49
C THR A 37 -1.95 5.09 -0.32
N GLN A 38 -1.19 4.04 0.02
CA GLN A 38 -1.48 3.19 1.18
C GLN A 38 -1.52 4.02 2.47
N ILE A 39 -0.45 4.76 2.75
CA ILE A 39 -0.33 5.56 3.98
C ILE A 39 -1.39 6.66 4.03
N TYR A 40 -1.69 7.29 2.90
CA TYR A 40 -2.76 8.27 2.81
C TYR A 40 -4.13 7.66 3.22
N LEU A 41 -4.47 6.50 2.69
CA LEU A 41 -5.71 5.80 3.06
C LEU A 41 -5.74 5.37 4.54
N GLU A 42 -4.59 5.13 5.16
CA GLU A 42 -4.49 4.81 6.59
C GLU A 42 -4.57 6.03 7.50
N THR A 43 -4.17 7.22 7.02
CA THR A 43 -4.01 8.43 7.85
C THR A 43 -5.07 9.48 7.62
N ALA A 44 -5.55 9.66 6.39
CA ALA A 44 -6.55 10.68 6.06
C ALA A 44 -7.87 10.41 6.79
N PRO A 45 -8.44 11.42 7.50
CA PRO A 45 -9.61 11.26 8.36
C PRO A 45 -10.80 10.61 7.69
N GLU A 46 -11.08 10.95 6.43
CA GLU A 46 -12.19 10.44 5.64
C GLU A 46 -12.09 8.94 5.33
N TYR A 47 -10.88 8.37 5.34
CA TYR A 47 -10.62 6.94 5.11
C TYR A 47 -10.36 6.18 6.40
N ARG A 48 -9.60 6.76 7.34
CA ARG A 48 -9.25 6.13 8.61
C ARG A 48 -10.48 5.70 9.43
N THR A 49 -11.57 6.44 9.34
CA THR A 49 -12.83 6.10 10.00
C THR A 49 -13.55 4.92 9.34
N LYS A 50 -13.32 4.67 8.07
CA LYS A 50 -14.00 3.63 7.27
C LYS A 50 -13.16 2.35 7.15
N LEU A 51 -11.84 2.51 7.03
CA LEU A 51 -10.92 1.40 6.75
C LEU A 51 -10.36 0.81 8.04
N GLN A 52 -10.21 -0.50 8.04
CA GLN A 52 -9.57 -1.27 9.09
C GLN A 52 -8.13 -1.62 8.73
N ASN A 53 -7.91 -2.03 7.49
CA ASN A 53 -6.61 -2.42 6.96
C ASN A 53 -6.46 -1.91 5.52
N VAL A 54 -5.23 -1.60 5.13
CA VAL A 54 -4.85 -1.32 3.74
C VAL A 54 -3.55 -2.07 3.45
N TRP A 55 -3.53 -2.90 2.41
CA TRP A 55 -2.38 -3.70 2.02
C TRP A 55 -1.93 -3.36 0.61
N LEU A 56 -0.63 -3.29 0.38
CA LEU A 56 -0.07 -3.44 -0.97
C LEU A 56 -0.39 -4.85 -1.49
N LEU A 57 -0.45 -5.01 -2.80
CA LEU A 57 -0.78 -6.32 -3.41
C LEU A 57 0.16 -7.45 -2.95
N SER A 58 1.46 -7.14 -2.72
CA SER A 58 2.45 -8.08 -2.18
C SER A 58 2.14 -8.56 -0.76
N ASP A 59 1.51 -7.71 0.06
CA ASP A 59 1.41 -7.88 1.51
C ASP A 59 0.03 -8.41 1.95
N ILE A 60 -0.84 -8.72 0.97
CA ILE A 60 -2.18 -9.23 1.24
C ILE A 60 -2.09 -10.63 1.86
N PRO A 61 -2.70 -10.87 3.04
CA PRO A 61 -2.77 -12.19 3.67
C PRO A 61 -3.35 -13.26 2.73
N ALA A 62 -2.78 -14.45 2.76
CA ALA A 62 -3.13 -15.54 1.83
C ALA A 62 -4.62 -15.91 1.86
N GLU A 63 -5.25 -15.90 3.04
CA GLU A 63 -6.66 -16.16 3.22
C GLU A 63 -7.55 -15.08 2.57
N ILE A 64 -7.14 -13.81 2.63
CA ILE A 64 -7.84 -12.70 1.98
C ILE A 64 -7.67 -12.77 0.47
N ARG A 65 -6.45 -13.07 0.01
CA ARG A 65 -6.16 -13.28 -1.41
C ARG A 65 -7.05 -14.38 -2.01
N LYS A 66 -7.16 -15.52 -1.31
CA LYS A 66 -8.02 -16.65 -1.70
C LYS A 66 -9.49 -16.25 -1.69
N ARG A 67 -9.95 -15.59 -0.62
CA ARG A 67 -11.34 -15.14 -0.48
C ARG A 67 -11.77 -14.22 -1.63
N LEU A 68 -10.91 -13.28 -1.99
CA LEU A 68 -11.19 -12.30 -3.04
C LEU A 68 -10.97 -12.85 -4.45
N ASN A 69 -10.51 -14.08 -4.58
CA ASN A 69 -10.11 -14.65 -5.88
C ASN A 69 -9.12 -13.72 -6.62
N LEU A 70 -8.18 -13.15 -5.87
CA LEU A 70 -7.18 -12.26 -6.47
C LEU A 70 -6.26 -13.07 -7.39
N PRO A 71 -5.94 -12.55 -8.58
CA PRO A 71 -4.96 -13.18 -9.46
C PRO A 71 -3.60 -13.27 -8.78
N GLY A 72 -2.66 -13.96 -9.42
CA GLY A 72 -1.30 -14.16 -8.90
C GLY A 72 -0.59 -12.84 -8.56
N PRO A 73 0.60 -12.89 -7.97
CA PRO A 73 1.30 -11.71 -7.46
C PRO A 73 1.84 -10.76 -8.54
N ARG A 74 1.62 -11.06 -9.82
CA ARG A 74 2.02 -10.19 -10.92
C ARG A 74 0.95 -9.14 -11.16
N ASP A 75 1.42 -7.92 -11.36
CA ASP A 75 0.67 -6.71 -11.65
C ASP A 75 -0.36 -6.93 -12.78
N GLU A 76 -1.62 -7.03 -12.41
CA GLU A 76 -2.75 -7.08 -13.34
C GLU A 76 -3.69 -5.88 -13.17
N GLY A 77 -3.24 -4.82 -12.51
CA GLY A 77 -3.95 -3.55 -12.41
C GLY A 77 -4.60 -3.25 -11.06
N ILE A 78 -4.58 -4.17 -10.08
CA ILE A 78 -4.89 -3.86 -8.68
C ILE A 78 -3.55 -3.71 -7.94
N ASP A 79 -3.33 -2.54 -7.35
CA ASP A 79 -2.08 -2.22 -6.65
C ASP A 79 -2.24 -2.39 -5.13
N LEU A 80 -3.44 -2.13 -4.59
CA LEU A 80 -3.75 -2.27 -3.17
C LEU A 80 -5.15 -2.87 -2.96
N ILE A 81 -5.32 -3.49 -1.80
CA ILE A 81 -6.64 -3.88 -1.25
C ILE A 81 -6.82 -3.22 0.11
N ALA A 82 -8.02 -2.70 0.35
CA ALA A 82 -8.41 -2.24 1.67
C ALA A 82 -9.61 -3.02 2.19
N ARG A 83 -9.63 -3.28 3.52
CA ARG A 83 -10.76 -3.86 4.23
C ARG A 83 -11.45 -2.76 5.04
N THR A 84 -12.75 -2.62 4.88
CA THR A 84 -13.54 -1.71 5.70
C THR A 84 -13.82 -2.30 7.08
N ARG A 85 -14.18 -1.44 8.04
CA ARG A 85 -14.63 -1.87 9.39
C ARG A 85 -15.91 -2.72 9.35
N GLN A 86 -16.68 -2.63 8.26
CA GLN A 86 -17.87 -3.47 8.02
C GLN A 86 -17.55 -4.79 7.30
N GLY A 87 -16.27 -5.10 7.09
CA GLY A 87 -15.81 -6.34 6.46
C GLY A 87 -15.92 -6.38 4.93
N LYS A 88 -16.25 -5.27 4.27
CA LYS A 88 -16.23 -5.13 2.81
C LYS A 88 -14.82 -4.83 2.31
N TYR A 89 -14.56 -5.07 1.01
CA TYR A 89 -13.26 -4.82 0.42
C TYR A 89 -13.33 -3.76 -0.67
N TRP A 90 -12.26 -2.99 -0.77
CA TRP A 90 -12.02 -2.02 -1.84
C TRP A 90 -10.81 -2.45 -2.64
N ALA A 91 -10.90 -2.38 -3.96
CA ALA A 91 -9.76 -2.53 -4.85
C ALA A 91 -9.23 -1.14 -5.22
N ILE A 92 -7.92 -0.94 -5.16
CA ILE A 92 -7.30 0.36 -5.43
C ILE A 92 -6.26 0.20 -6.54
N GLN A 93 -6.30 1.10 -7.52
CA GLN A 93 -5.25 1.31 -8.49
C GLN A 93 -4.57 2.66 -8.25
N ALA A 94 -3.23 2.68 -8.21
CA ALA A 94 -2.42 3.88 -8.04
C ALA A 94 -1.63 4.17 -9.32
N LYS A 95 -1.81 5.35 -9.93
CA LYS A 95 -1.15 5.73 -11.19
C LYS A 95 -0.42 7.06 -11.07
N PHE A 96 0.91 7.00 -10.87
CA PHE A 96 1.73 8.19 -11.02
C PHE A 96 1.84 8.57 -12.50
N ARG A 97 1.44 9.78 -12.83
CA ARG A 97 1.44 10.30 -14.20
C ARG A 97 2.50 11.37 -14.37
N SER A 98 3.47 11.12 -15.24
CA SER A 98 4.43 12.15 -15.66
C SER A 98 3.80 13.19 -16.58
N GLU A 99 2.91 12.74 -17.49
CA GLU A 99 2.10 13.61 -18.35
C GLU A 99 0.74 13.85 -17.67
N ARG A 100 0.65 14.93 -16.90
CA ARG A 100 -0.54 15.22 -16.08
C ARG A 100 -1.75 15.66 -16.89
N ASP A 101 -1.56 16.30 -18.03
CA ASP A 101 -2.63 16.90 -18.84
C ASP A 101 -3.42 15.91 -19.69
N LYS A 102 -2.95 14.67 -19.81
CA LYS A 102 -3.67 13.62 -20.53
C LYS A 102 -4.60 12.89 -19.55
N PRO A 103 -5.91 12.79 -19.84
CA PRO A 103 -6.85 12.04 -19.02
C PRO A 103 -6.49 10.55 -19.00
N LEU A 104 -6.86 9.84 -17.93
CA LEU A 104 -6.81 8.39 -17.90
C LEU A 104 -7.81 7.83 -18.92
N SER A 105 -7.30 7.00 -19.82
CA SER A 105 -8.14 6.39 -20.87
C SER A 105 -8.85 5.14 -20.33
N ARG A 106 -9.96 4.75 -21.00
CA ARG A 106 -10.66 3.49 -20.72
C ARG A 106 -9.71 2.28 -20.79
N ARG A 107 -8.75 2.28 -21.73
CA ARG A 107 -7.75 1.20 -21.84
C ARG A 107 -6.85 1.14 -20.62
N ALA A 108 -6.43 2.29 -20.08
CA ALA A 108 -5.56 2.35 -18.90
C ALA A 108 -6.25 1.84 -17.61
N LEU A 109 -7.59 1.88 -17.57
CA LEU A 109 -8.39 1.41 -16.42
C LEU A 109 -9.08 0.08 -16.68
N GLY A 110 -9.09 -0.40 -17.93
CA GLY A 110 -9.89 -1.55 -18.35
C GLY A 110 -9.54 -2.83 -17.62
N THR A 111 -8.26 -3.11 -17.47
CA THR A 111 -7.78 -4.28 -16.72
C THR A 111 -8.19 -4.18 -15.25
N PHE A 112 -7.95 -3.02 -14.62
CA PHE A 112 -8.32 -2.79 -13.22
C PHE A 112 -9.82 -2.99 -12.96
N THR A 113 -10.67 -2.34 -13.75
CA THR A 113 -12.14 -2.43 -13.56
C THR A 113 -12.66 -3.83 -13.85
N SER A 114 -12.10 -4.53 -14.84
CA SER A 114 -12.44 -5.93 -15.13
C SER A 114 -12.04 -6.85 -13.98
N LEU A 115 -10.85 -6.70 -13.45
CA LEU A 115 -10.40 -7.47 -12.29
C LEU A 115 -11.27 -7.19 -11.07
N ALA A 116 -11.46 -5.92 -10.71
CA ALA A 116 -12.18 -5.54 -9.50
C ALA A 116 -13.63 -6.03 -9.48
N PHE A 117 -14.34 -6.00 -10.61
CA PHE A 117 -15.78 -6.25 -10.61
C PHE A 117 -16.22 -7.52 -11.33
N ASN A 118 -15.37 -8.12 -12.18
CA ASN A 118 -15.73 -9.33 -12.91
C ASN A 118 -14.93 -10.57 -12.47
N THR A 119 -13.69 -10.37 -11.99
CA THR A 119 -12.80 -11.48 -11.62
C THR A 119 -12.73 -11.67 -10.11
N CYS A 120 -12.56 -10.56 -9.38
CA CYS A 120 -12.50 -10.62 -7.92
C CYS A 120 -13.89 -10.77 -7.31
N SER A 121 -13.93 -11.43 -6.15
CA SER A 121 -15.13 -11.56 -5.33
C SER A 121 -15.14 -10.49 -4.23
N ASP A 122 -16.33 -10.15 -3.71
CA ASP A 122 -16.51 -9.30 -2.53
C ASP A 122 -15.94 -7.87 -2.62
N ILE A 123 -15.60 -7.37 -3.81
CA ILE A 123 -15.18 -5.97 -4.00
C ILE A 123 -16.43 -5.08 -4.03
N ALA A 124 -16.52 -4.20 -3.04
CA ALA A 124 -17.64 -3.27 -2.88
C ALA A 124 -17.39 -1.89 -3.50
N LEU A 125 -16.11 -1.52 -3.69
CA LEU A 125 -15.72 -0.22 -4.23
C LEU A 125 -14.39 -0.34 -4.97
N ALA A 126 -14.26 0.34 -6.09
CA ALA A 126 -12.99 0.57 -6.77
C ALA A 126 -12.51 2.01 -6.49
N VAL A 127 -11.21 2.16 -6.24
CA VAL A 127 -10.59 3.48 -6.04
C VAL A 127 -9.49 3.66 -7.08
N VAL A 128 -9.51 4.78 -7.79
CA VAL A 128 -8.46 5.18 -8.73
C VAL A 128 -7.72 6.37 -8.17
N ALA A 129 -6.55 6.14 -7.62
CA ALA A 129 -5.64 7.19 -7.16
C ALA A 129 -4.69 7.58 -8.29
N HIS A 130 -4.60 8.86 -8.64
CA HIS A 130 -3.72 9.30 -9.72
C HIS A 130 -3.23 10.74 -9.55
N THR A 131 -2.16 11.08 -10.28
CA THR A 131 -1.54 12.41 -10.27
C THR A 131 -1.84 13.23 -11.53
N GLY A 132 -2.80 12.80 -12.35
CA GLY A 132 -3.26 13.56 -13.52
C GLY A 132 -4.08 14.78 -13.13
N SER A 133 -3.94 15.88 -13.89
CA SER A 133 -4.70 17.12 -13.69
C SER A 133 -6.15 17.05 -14.17
N LYS A 134 -6.45 16.10 -15.04
CA LYS A 134 -7.81 15.89 -15.55
C LYS A 134 -8.45 14.70 -14.84
N PRO A 135 -9.71 14.85 -14.40
CA PRO A 135 -10.46 13.76 -13.79
C PRO A 135 -10.66 12.60 -14.79
N VAL A 136 -10.87 11.42 -14.23
CA VAL A 136 -11.27 10.27 -15.01
C VAL A 136 -12.64 10.54 -15.63
N SER A 137 -12.78 10.28 -16.92
CA SER A 137 -14.07 10.46 -17.59
C SER A 137 -15.13 9.59 -16.91
N LYS A 138 -16.27 10.19 -16.54
CA LYS A 138 -17.41 9.48 -15.94
C LYS A 138 -17.90 8.29 -16.78
N ARG A 139 -17.70 8.33 -18.10
CA ARG A 139 -18.00 7.22 -19.02
C ARG A 139 -17.06 6.01 -18.83
N HIS A 140 -15.91 6.21 -18.20
CA HIS A 140 -14.91 5.18 -17.95
C HIS A 140 -14.96 4.67 -16.51
N LEU A 141 -15.65 5.36 -15.61
CA LEU A 141 -15.88 4.92 -14.25
C LEU A 141 -17.10 3.97 -14.24
N MET A 142 -16.91 2.79 -13.68
CA MET A 142 -18.02 1.90 -13.36
C MET A 142 -18.80 2.46 -12.16
N ARG A 143 -19.98 1.93 -11.90
CA ARG A 143 -20.84 2.33 -10.78
C ARG A 143 -20.00 2.39 -9.52
N ASP A 144 -19.73 1.97 -8.69
CA ASP A 144 -19.02 1.99 -7.42
C ASP A 144 -17.51 2.29 -7.57
N THR A 145 -17.17 3.38 -8.27
CA THR A 145 -15.79 3.83 -8.43
C THR A 145 -15.60 5.23 -7.89
N VAL A 146 -14.57 5.43 -7.08
CA VAL A 146 -14.15 6.71 -6.50
C VAL A 146 -12.77 7.09 -7.03
N GLU A 147 -12.58 8.38 -7.26
CA GLU A 147 -11.33 8.96 -7.73
C GLU A 147 -10.65 9.75 -6.61
N ILE A 148 -9.32 9.58 -6.50
CA ILE A 148 -8.41 10.42 -5.71
C ILE A 148 -7.49 11.09 -6.72
N GLY A 149 -7.88 12.28 -7.17
CA GLY A 149 -7.17 13.05 -8.20
C GLY A 149 -6.05 13.92 -7.67
N LEU A 150 -5.39 14.64 -8.58
CA LEU A 150 -4.29 15.55 -8.27
C LEU A 150 -4.67 16.63 -7.26
N ASP A 151 -5.90 17.16 -7.35
CA ASP A 151 -6.45 18.17 -6.44
C ASP A 151 -6.39 17.71 -4.97
N ARG A 152 -6.68 16.44 -4.73
CA ARG A 152 -6.61 15.87 -3.39
C ARG A 152 -5.16 15.79 -2.87
N TRP A 153 -4.22 15.41 -3.70
CA TRP A 153 -2.80 15.39 -3.34
C TRP A 153 -2.25 16.79 -3.06
N GLN A 154 -2.63 17.76 -3.89
CA GLN A 154 -2.23 19.16 -3.72
C GLN A 154 -2.88 19.83 -2.49
N SER A 155 -4.00 19.32 -2.03
CA SER A 155 -4.67 19.81 -0.82
C SER A 155 -4.06 19.30 0.48
N LEU A 156 -3.07 18.41 0.43
CA LEU A 156 -2.37 17.92 1.63
C LEU A 156 -1.57 19.07 2.26
N ASN A 157 -2.08 19.57 3.37
CA ASN A 157 -1.39 20.57 4.17
C ASN A 157 -0.23 19.96 4.97
N HIS A 158 0.52 20.80 5.67
CA HIS A 158 1.66 20.36 6.48
C HIS A 158 1.27 19.33 7.55
N GLU A 159 0.14 19.48 8.20
CA GLU A 159 -0.35 18.57 9.23
C GLU A 159 -0.65 17.16 8.65
N ALA A 160 -1.38 17.13 7.53
CA ALA A 160 -1.66 15.86 6.84
C ALA A 160 -0.38 15.16 6.37
N TRP A 161 0.61 15.92 5.87
CA TRP A 161 1.91 15.35 5.48
C TRP A 161 2.70 14.84 6.68
N THR A 162 2.67 15.54 7.80
CA THR A 162 3.30 15.10 9.06
C THR A 162 2.74 13.76 9.52
N LEU A 163 1.41 13.58 9.49
CA LEU A 163 0.77 12.30 9.83
C LEU A 163 1.23 11.14 8.92
N ILE A 164 1.42 11.40 7.63
CA ILE A 164 1.98 10.42 6.68
C ILE A 164 3.39 10.00 7.12
N VAL A 165 4.25 10.97 7.43
CA VAL A 165 5.64 10.71 7.83
C VAL A 165 5.72 9.99 9.17
N GLU A 166 4.91 10.38 10.15
CA GLU A 166 4.83 9.71 11.45
C GLU A 166 4.36 8.26 11.32
N ARG A 167 3.38 8.00 10.47
CA ARG A 167 2.90 6.63 10.21
C ARG A 167 4.00 5.74 9.63
N LEU A 168 4.83 6.27 8.73
CA LEU A 168 5.97 5.56 8.17
C LEU A 168 7.04 5.24 9.22
N ARG A 169 7.32 6.19 10.13
CA ARG A 169 8.29 5.98 11.22
C ARG A 169 7.81 4.92 12.22
N GLY A 170 6.53 4.94 12.56
CA GLY A 170 5.94 3.93 13.45
C GLY A 170 5.94 2.52 12.86
N SER A 171 5.81 2.38 11.54
CA SER A 171 5.89 1.08 10.86
C SER A 171 7.30 0.47 10.88
N ASN A 172 8.35 1.30 10.83
CA ASN A 172 9.74 0.83 10.86
C ASN A 172 10.19 0.38 12.26
N GLY A 173 9.61 0.91 13.35
CA GLY A 173 9.93 0.51 14.72
C GLY A 173 9.42 -0.89 15.10
N THR A 174 8.45 -1.42 14.41
CA THR A 174 7.86 -2.73 14.72
C THR A 174 8.62 -3.89 14.04
N SER A 175 9.41 -3.61 13.02
CA SER A 175 10.17 -4.64 12.27
C SER A 175 11.53 -5.00 12.92
N GLU A 176 12.08 -4.15 13.80
CA GLU A 176 13.35 -4.42 14.47
C GLU A 176 13.20 -5.23 15.79
N ALA A 177 11.99 -5.39 16.31
CA ALA A 177 11.74 -6.04 17.60
C ALA A 177 11.46 -7.56 17.50
N GLN A 178 11.58 -8.20 16.35
CA GLN A 178 11.30 -9.63 16.16
C GLN A 178 12.52 -10.44 15.70
N ASN A 179 13.70 -10.18 16.26
CA ASN A 179 14.81 -11.12 16.17
C ASN A 179 15.08 -11.69 17.58
N PRO A 180 14.59 -12.88 17.92
CA PRO A 180 14.94 -13.50 19.19
C PRO A 180 16.41 -13.94 19.11
N GLU A 181 17.24 -13.22 19.82
CA GLU A 181 18.64 -13.47 20.03
C GLU A 181 18.84 -14.86 20.65
N THR A 182 19.67 -15.65 20.01
CA THR A 182 20.14 -16.96 20.39
C THR A 182 20.59 -16.98 21.86
N ALA A 183 19.92 -17.80 22.67
CA ALA A 183 20.37 -18.12 24.05
C ALA A 183 21.69 -18.89 24.01
N PRO A 184 22.65 -18.60 24.91
CA PRO A 184 23.93 -19.33 24.96
C PRO A 184 23.73 -20.74 25.51
N GLU A 185 24.28 -21.72 24.81
CA GLU A 185 24.36 -23.12 25.23
C GLU A 185 25.04 -23.27 26.59
N GLY A 186 24.28 -23.65 27.60
CA GLY A 186 24.77 -24.05 28.90
C GLY A 186 25.50 -25.37 28.81
N ARG A 187 26.81 -25.33 29.05
CA ARG A 187 27.69 -26.53 29.26
C ARG A 187 27.15 -27.38 30.38
N ASN A 188 26.58 -28.55 30.06
CA ASN A 188 26.21 -29.56 31.02
C ASN A 188 27.44 -30.48 31.30
N ARG A 189 28.12 -30.25 32.41
CA ARG A 189 29.17 -31.12 32.95
C ARG A 189 28.53 -32.42 33.43
N ARG A 190 28.78 -33.51 32.72
CA ARG A 190 28.49 -34.89 33.18
C ARG A 190 29.33 -35.18 34.41
N ARG A 191 28.72 -35.32 35.59
CA ARG A 191 29.29 -36.02 36.73
C ARG A 191 29.06 -37.53 36.55
N ARG A 192 30.15 -38.27 36.39
CA ARG A 192 30.21 -39.72 36.55
C ARG A 192 30.00 -40.05 38.03
N THR A 193 29.01 -40.83 38.37
CA THR A 193 28.95 -41.58 39.62
C THR A 193 29.06 -43.07 39.30
N SER A 194 30.15 -43.66 39.72
CA SER A 194 30.41 -45.08 39.70
C SER A 194 29.65 -45.76 40.85
N PHE A 195 28.99 -46.88 40.59
CA PHE A 195 28.54 -47.84 41.57
C PHE A 195 29.26 -49.16 41.37
N PRO A 196 29.75 -49.85 42.46
CA PRO A 196 30.39 -51.13 42.39
C PRO A 196 29.39 -52.31 42.36
N PRO A 197 29.86 -53.54 42.03
CA PRO A 197 28.98 -54.66 41.70
C PRO A 197 28.58 -55.47 42.94
N ARG A 198 27.42 -56.06 42.89
CA ARG A 198 27.07 -57.34 43.46
C ARG A 198 26.17 -58.13 42.57
#